data_0f80666495b21257948a6876871323c5
#
_entry.id   0f80666495b21257948a6876871323c5
#
_cell.length_a   1.000
_cell.length_b   1.000
_cell.length_c   1.000
_cell.angle_alpha   90.00
_cell.angle_beta   90.00
_cell.angle_gamma   90.00
#
_symmetry.space_group_name_H-M   'P 1'
#
loop_
_entity.id
_entity.type
_entity.pdbx_description
1 polymer ?
#
loop_
_entity_poly.entity_id
_entity_poly.type
_entity_poly.pdbx_seq_one_letter_code
_entity_poly.pdbx_strand_id
1 'polypeptide(L)'
;MAERTSRPGARLRARALAVRRLPAGGLRPRSVRARATLGASAVVAVALGAVSFGLIGLLHGNLVRSAQADAERQAVATAGMAAGGRLDPVLAAGRGTDFLQVVDAGGRVLAASPNLAGRPALSGVRPARPGTVRDTWNGRPVREEHRQRVVQVTTATGSGLVTVYAGTSLRQADAAGDMITAALAVMVPLLVLTVALVTWRVTGWALRPVEAIRAEVAEISERDLHRRVPVPPSQDEVARLAVTVNATLDRLEAAGIRQRQFIADASHELRSPITVLRTQLEVAQAHPDPALWGELVSGALEDTVRLQDLAADLLLLARLDTAEPAPAAPTDLTAVAREAARPRGGDRFPVEAQLAPGVTVRGSTLWLSRLVRNLLDNAQRHAAGRVSLSLRVDEERGVAVLEVSDDGPGIAEADRERVFERFTRLDDARSRDEGGSGLGLAIARDIASGLGGSLSVQDAPGGGARLVATLPRTA
;
A
#
# COMPACT_ATOMS: atom_id res chain seq x y z
N MET A 1 62.53 19.53 41.33
CA MET A 1 62.70 18.70 42.54
C MET A 1 61.47 17.80 42.66
N ALA A 2 61.77 16.45 42.57
CA ALA A 2 60.91 15.27 42.74
C ALA A 2 59.71 15.14 41.79
N GLU A 3 59.78 14.46 40.66
CA GLU A 3 59.76 12.99 40.42
C GLU A 3 58.87 12.20 41.40
N ARG A 4 57.75 11.69 40.85
CA ARG A 4 57.28 10.34 41.21
C ARG A 4 56.47 9.72 40.10
N THR A 5 57.16 8.79 39.48
CA THR A 5 56.65 7.68 38.68
C THR A 5 55.59 6.84 39.43
N SER A 6 54.50 6.46 38.80
CA SER A 6 53.80 5.25 39.19
C SER A 6 53.18 4.55 37.98
N ARG A 7 53.47 3.27 37.89
CA ARG A 7 53.23 2.25 36.85
C ARG A 7 51.78 2.00 36.54
N PRO A 8 51.44 1.47 35.35
CA PRO A 8 50.11 1.14 34.95
C PRO A 8 49.66 -0.22 35.51
N GLY A 9 48.57 -0.21 36.27
CA GLY A 9 47.88 -1.40 36.70
C GLY A 9 47.06 -2.04 35.58
N ALA A 10 47.45 -3.27 35.24
CA ALA A 10 46.71 -4.16 34.37
C ALA A 10 45.31 -4.47 34.94
N ARG A 11 44.26 -3.95 34.34
CA ARG A 11 42.89 -4.41 34.60
C ARG A 11 42.52 -5.48 33.57
N LEU A 12 42.66 -6.73 33.95
CA LEU A 12 42.05 -7.91 33.35
C LEU A 12 40.53 -7.68 33.29
N ARG A 13 40.01 -7.37 32.11
CA ARG A 13 38.58 -7.40 31.86
C ARG A 13 38.15 -8.85 31.70
N ALA A 14 37.53 -9.39 32.74
CA ALA A 14 36.75 -10.61 32.66
C ALA A 14 35.67 -10.41 31.61
N ARG A 15 35.81 -11.07 30.45
CA ARG A 15 34.73 -11.25 29.48
C ARG A 15 33.71 -12.21 30.10
N ALA A 16 32.70 -11.67 30.75
CA ALA A 16 31.48 -12.42 31.06
C ALA A 16 30.83 -12.82 29.73
N LEU A 17 30.86 -14.11 29.43
CA LEU A 17 30.05 -14.74 28.39
C LEU A 17 28.56 -14.50 28.78
N ALA A 18 27.99 -13.42 28.28
CA ALA A 18 26.56 -13.23 28.30
C ALA A 18 25.95 -14.29 27.39
N VAL A 19 25.51 -15.38 27.95
CA VAL A 19 24.59 -16.33 27.32
C VAL A 19 23.35 -15.52 26.93
N ARG A 20 23.30 -15.12 25.69
CA ARG A 20 22.17 -14.45 25.07
C ARG A 20 21.00 -15.44 25.10
N ARG A 21 20.16 -15.33 26.11
CA ARG A 21 18.88 -16.04 26.15
C ARG A 21 18.11 -15.58 24.89
N LEU A 22 17.96 -16.48 23.92
CA LEU A 22 17.07 -16.33 22.79
C LEU A 22 15.66 -16.13 23.38
N PRO A 23 14.97 -15.02 23.04
CA PRO A 23 13.59 -14.88 23.46
C PRO A 23 12.78 -15.97 22.75
N ALA A 24 12.10 -16.79 23.51
CA ALA A 24 11.07 -17.72 23.06
C ALA A 24 9.82 -16.92 22.60
N GLY A 25 10.02 -16.01 21.67
CA GLY A 25 8.96 -15.30 20.94
C GLY A 25 8.73 -16.06 19.65
N GLY A 26 7.52 -16.62 19.49
CA GLY A 26 7.12 -17.44 18.35
C GLY A 26 7.66 -16.92 17.04
N LEU A 27 8.12 -17.83 16.20
CA LEU A 27 8.59 -17.66 14.82
C LEU A 27 7.50 -17.06 13.91
N ARG A 28 7.04 -15.84 14.21
CA ARG A 28 6.23 -15.09 13.26
C ARG A 28 7.17 -14.45 12.26
N PRO A 29 7.18 -14.91 11.04
CA PRO A 29 8.04 -14.35 10.00
C PRO A 29 7.71 -12.87 9.82
N ARG A 30 8.67 -12.00 10.14
CA ARG A 30 8.50 -10.55 10.08
C ARG A 30 8.49 -9.99 8.65
N SER A 31 8.96 -10.74 7.67
CA SER A 31 9.00 -10.30 6.27
C SER A 31 7.90 -10.95 5.42
N VAL A 32 7.37 -10.21 4.46
CA VAL A 32 6.40 -10.70 3.46
C VAL A 32 6.97 -11.90 2.70
N ARG A 33 8.26 -11.85 2.33
CA ARG A 33 8.99 -12.92 1.67
C ARG A 33 8.97 -14.22 2.47
N ALA A 34 9.24 -14.15 3.77
CA ALA A 34 9.22 -15.32 4.65
C ALA A 34 7.80 -15.90 4.81
N ARG A 35 6.78 -15.04 4.92
CA ARG A 35 5.37 -15.47 5.02
C ARG A 35 4.90 -16.17 3.76
N ALA A 36 5.18 -15.60 2.60
CA ALA A 36 4.83 -16.20 1.31
C ALA A 36 5.49 -17.56 1.12
N THR A 37 6.80 -17.66 1.42
CA THR A 37 7.54 -18.92 1.30
C THR A 37 7.00 -19.98 2.25
N LEU A 38 6.80 -19.66 3.52
CA LEU A 38 6.27 -20.62 4.51
C LEU A 38 4.84 -21.03 4.15
N GLY A 39 4.00 -20.11 3.74
CA GLY A 39 2.62 -20.40 3.33
C GLY A 39 2.58 -21.34 2.12
N ALA A 40 3.29 -21.02 1.05
CA ALA A 40 3.36 -21.85 -0.15
C ALA A 40 3.92 -23.24 0.16
N SER A 41 5.02 -23.32 0.93
CA SER A 41 5.64 -24.58 1.31
C SER A 41 4.74 -25.44 2.20
N ALA A 42 4.01 -24.84 3.14
CA ALA A 42 3.07 -25.56 4.01
C ALA A 42 1.90 -26.15 3.20
N VAL A 43 1.32 -25.39 2.29
CA VAL A 43 0.22 -25.87 1.42
C VAL A 43 0.68 -27.05 0.58
N VAL A 44 1.86 -26.94 -0.06
CA VAL A 44 2.41 -28.02 -0.88
C VAL A 44 2.75 -29.23 -0.02
N ALA A 45 3.34 -29.06 1.17
CA ALA A 45 3.66 -30.15 2.07
C ALA A 45 2.41 -30.92 2.52
N VAL A 46 1.33 -30.20 2.89
CA VAL A 46 0.05 -30.81 3.29
C VAL A 46 -0.59 -31.55 2.10
N ALA A 47 -0.64 -30.92 0.91
CA ALA A 47 -1.22 -31.54 -0.28
C ALA A 47 -0.46 -32.81 -0.68
N LEU A 48 0.87 -32.75 -0.76
CA LEU A 48 1.70 -33.91 -1.10
C LEU A 48 1.63 -35.00 -0.02
N GLY A 49 1.58 -34.62 1.26
CA GLY A 49 1.40 -35.56 2.37
C GLY A 49 0.08 -36.32 2.27
N ALA A 50 -1.02 -35.61 1.99
CA ALA A 50 -2.35 -36.24 1.80
C ALA A 50 -2.38 -37.18 0.59
N VAL A 51 -1.83 -36.75 -0.55
CA VAL A 51 -1.74 -37.58 -1.77
C VAL A 51 -0.87 -38.82 -1.51
N SER A 52 0.28 -38.67 -0.87
CA SER A 52 1.19 -39.77 -0.54
C SER A 52 0.52 -40.77 0.38
N PHE A 53 -0.17 -40.31 1.42
CA PHE A 53 -0.93 -41.18 2.34
C PHE A 53 -2.02 -41.96 1.59
N GLY A 54 -2.81 -41.29 0.76
CA GLY A 54 -3.84 -41.92 -0.05
C GLY A 54 -3.28 -42.96 -1.03
N LEU A 55 -2.17 -42.61 -1.70
CA LEU A 55 -1.49 -43.52 -2.66
C LEU A 55 -0.98 -44.80 -1.99
N ILE A 56 -0.29 -44.64 -0.87
CA ILE A 56 0.23 -45.80 -0.09
C ILE A 56 -0.94 -46.69 0.33
N GLY A 57 -2.02 -46.11 0.88
CA GLY A 57 -3.19 -46.84 1.32
C GLY A 57 -3.88 -47.61 0.18
N LEU A 58 -4.06 -46.94 -0.97
CA LEU A 58 -4.68 -47.55 -2.17
C LEU A 58 -3.83 -48.69 -2.72
N LEU A 59 -2.53 -48.50 -2.90
CA LEU A 59 -1.63 -49.51 -3.44
C LEU A 59 -1.52 -50.71 -2.52
N HIS A 60 -1.29 -50.47 -1.22
CA HIS A 60 -1.22 -51.57 -0.24
C HIS A 60 -2.55 -52.35 -0.19
N GLY A 61 -3.69 -51.64 -0.14
CA GLY A 61 -5.00 -52.30 -0.15
C GLY A 61 -5.28 -53.07 -1.41
N ASN A 62 -4.82 -52.61 -2.58
CA ASN A 62 -4.95 -53.36 -3.84
C ASN A 62 -4.10 -54.60 -3.86
N LEU A 63 -2.82 -54.53 -3.43
CA LEU A 63 -1.91 -55.68 -3.40
C LEU A 63 -2.43 -56.76 -2.43
N VAL A 64 -2.92 -56.37 -1.26
CA VAL A 64 -3.50 -57.30 -0.30
C VAL A 64 -4.76 -57.97 -0.87
N ARG A 65 -5.65 -57.23 -1.54
CA ARG A 65 -6.86 -57.78 -2.17
C ARG A 65 -6.53 -58.74 -3.30
N SER A 66 -5.52 -58.42 -4.12
CA SER A 66 -5.06 -59.29 -5.17
C SER A 66 -4.51 -60.62 -4.62
N ALA A 67 -3.65 -60.53 -3.58
CA ALA A 67 -3.12 -61.69 -2.90
C ALA A 67 -4.23 -62.57 -2.28
N GLN A 68 -5.25 -61.93 -1.67
CA GLN A 68 -6.40 -62.67 -1.14
C GLN A 68 -7.20 -63.37 -2.25
N ALA A 69 -7.44 -62.72 -3.38
CA ALA A 69 -8.19 -63.32 -4.49
C ALA A 69 -7.47 -64.55 -5.10
N ASP A 70 -6.12 -64.51 -5.13
CA ASP A 70 -5.31 -65.63 -5.57
C ASP A 70 -5.43 -66.85 -4.64
N ALA A 71 -5.31 -66.60 -3.33
CA ALA A 71 -5.50 -67.63 -2.30
C ALA A 71 -6.92 -68.23 -2.33
N GLU A 72 -7.95 -67.42 -2.53
CA GLU A 72 -9.32 -67.84 -2.63
C GLU A 72 -9.57 -68.73 -3.85
N ARG A 73 -9.08 -68.33 -5.00
CA ARG A 73 -9.18 -69.16 -6.24
C ARG A 73 -8.54 -70.51 -6.04
N GLN A 74 -7.37 -70.58 -5.42
CA GLN A 74 -6.67 -71.83 -5.18
C GLN A 74 -7.39 -72.70 -4.13
N ALA A 75 -7.93 -72.07 -3.05
CA ALA A 75 -8.72 -72.79 -2.05
C ALA A 75 -9.99 -73.39 -2.64
N VAL A 76 -10.71 -72.64 -3.48
CA VAL A 76 -11.94 -73.15 -4.17
C VAL A 76 -11.60 -74.28 -5.15
N ALA A 77 -10.51 -74.14 -5.93
CA ALA A 77 -10.06 -75.21 -6.84
C ALA A 77 -9.71 -76.50 -6.07
N THR A 78 -8.99 -76.37 -4.95
CA THR A 78 -8.62 -77.49 -4.10
C THR A 78 -9.85 -78.14 -3.41
N ALA A 79 -10.81 -77.29 -2.97
CA ALA A 79 -12.10 -77.76 -2.42
C ALA A 79 -12.90 -78.58 -3.45
N GLY A 80 -12.90 -78.13 -4.73
CA GLY A 80 -13.52 -78.87 -5.84
C GLY A 80 -12.85 -80.25 -6.09
N MET A 81 -11.53 -80.35 -6.02
CA MET A 81 -10.79 -81.62 -6.10
C MET A 81 -11.11 -82.54 -4.93
N ALA A 82 -11.21 -81.98 -3.70
CA ALA A 82 -11.58 -82.75 -2.53
C ALA A 82 -13.01 -83.30 -2.64
N ALA A 83 -13.99 -82.51 -3.08
CA ALA A 83 -15.36 -82.92 -3.36
C ALA A 83 -15.47 -84.05 -4.41
N GLY A 84 -14.63 -83.99 -5.43
CA GLY A 84 -14.56 -85.00 -6.48
C GLY A 84 -13.76 -86.28 -6.13
N GLY A 85 -13.27 -86.40 -4.88
CA GLY A 85 -12.47 -87.57 -4.45
C GLY A 85 -11.11 -87.71 -5.13
N ARG A 86 -10.55 -86.60 -5.72
CA ARG A 86 -9.26 -86.55 -6.43
C ARG A 86 -8.23 -85.73 -5.66
N LEU A 87 -8.16 -85.90 -4.36
CA LEU A 87 -7.28 -85.17 -3.53
C LEU A 87 -5.96 -85.94 -3.36
N ASP A 88 -4.84 -85.36 -3.86
CA ASP A 88 -3.51 -85.87 -3.60
C ASP A 88 -3.07 -85.54 -2.19
N PRO A 89 -2.40 -86.45 -1.45
CA PRO A 89 -1.91 -86.15 -0.10
C PRO A 89 -0.89 -84.99 -0.03
N VAL A 90 -0.17 -84.73 -1.13
CA VAL A 90 0.77 -83.65 -1.30
C VAL A 90 0.20 -82.67 -2.31
N LEU A 91 -0.15 -81.47 -1.81
CA LEU A 91 -0.75 -80.45 -2.65
C LEU A 91 0.29 -79.52 -3.24
N ALA A 92 0.24 -79.30 -4.56
CA ALA A 92 1.06 -78.26 -5.19
C ALA A 92 0.45 -76.89 -4.92
N ALA A 93 1.15 -76.02 -4.20
CA ALA A 93 0.77 -74.61 -4.09
C ALA A 93 0.99 -73.95 -5.46
N GLY A 94 -0.11 -73.38 -6.03
CA GLY A 94 -0.07 -72.66 -7.31
C GLY A 94 0.65 -71.30 -7.18
N ARG A 95 0.80 -70.62 -8.36
CA ARG A 95 1.39 -69.26 -8.35
C ARG A 95 0.56 -68.32 -7.46
N GLY A 96 1.21 -67.62 -6.55
CA GLY A 96 0.56 -66.63 -5.62
C GLY A 96 0.02 -67.26 -4.34
N THR A 97 0.15 -68.58 -4.10
CA THR A 97 -0.22 -69.25 -2.85
C THR A 97 1.00 -69.93 -2.27
N ASP A 98 1.33 -69.62 -1.02
CA ASP A 98 2.51 -70.16 -0.34
C ASP A 98 2.26 -71.58 0.26
N PHE A 99 1.03 -71.80 0.72
CA PHE A 99 0.67 -73.08 1.31
C PHE A 99 -0.81 -73.42 1.13
N LEU A 100 -1.10 -74.70 1.16
CA LEU A 100 -2.43 -75.29 1.18
C LEU A 100 -2.50 -76.37 2.28
N GLN A 101 -3.60 -76.46 2.99
CA GLN A 101 -3.87 -77.53 3.92
C GLN A 101 -5.37 -77.89 3.87
N VAL A 102 -5.66 -79.21 3.79
CA VAL A 102 -7.03 -79.75 3.78
C VAL A 102 -7.23 -80.53 5.05
N VAL A 103 -8.27 -80.21 5.78
CA VAL A 103 -8.56 -80.78 7.12
C VAL A 103 -9.99 -81.29 7.17
N ASP A 104 -10.20 -82.47 7.78
CA ASP A 104 -11.53 -83.05 7.93
C ASP A 104 -12.29 -82.40 9.14
N ALA A 105 -13.53 -82.84 9.34
CA ALA A 105 -14.38 -82.37 10.44
C ALA A 105 -13.82 -82.71 11.83
N GLY A 106 -12.97 -83.72 11.96
CA GLY A 106 -12.32 -84.13 13.17
C GLY A 106 -11.01 -83.34 13.49
N GLY A 107 -10.50 -82.53 12.56
CA GLY A 107 -9.25 -81.81 12.72
C GLY A 107 -8.02 -82.60 12.19
N ARG A 108 -8.24 -83.67 11.49
CA ARG A 108 -7.20 -84.48 10.91
C ARG A 108 -6.80 -83.88 9.56
N VAL A 109 -5.52 -83.70 9.32
CA VAL A 109 -4.98 -83.20 8.02
C VAL A 109 -5.08 -84.34 6.99
N LEU A 110 -5.85 -84.13 5.90
CA LEU A 110 -6.04 -85.07 4.82
C LEU A 110 -4.95 -84.88 3.72
N ALA A 111 -4.61 -83.64 3.41
CA ALA A 111 -3.61 -83.25 2.48
C ALA A 111 -2.97 -81.94 2.84
N ALA A 112 -1.70 -81.72 2.47
CA ALA A 112 -1.00 -80.47 2.73
C ALA A 112 0.05 -80.21 1.66
N SER A 113 0.43 -78.95 1.48
CA SER A 113 1.58 -78.55 0.71
C SER A 113 2.87 -78.98 1.42
N PRO A 114 4.00 -79.14 0.71
CA PRO A 114 5.24 -79.67 1.26
C PRO A 114 5.76 -78.92 2.48
N ASN A 115 5.56 -77.63 2.56
CA ASN A 115 5.95 -76.78 3.67
C ASN A 115 5.07 -76.92 4.94
N LEU A 116 3.91 -77.58 4.83
CA LEU A 116 3.05 -77.94 5.93
C LEU A 116 2.95 -79.45 6.18
N ALA A 117 3.70 -80.27 5.47
CA ALA A 117 3.69 -81.72 5.68
C ALA A 117 4.06 -82.07 7.12
N GLY A 118 3.26 -82.93 7.74
CA GLY A 118 3.49 -83.35 9.16
C GLY A 118 3.11 -82.33 10.20
N ARG A 119 2.55 -81.17 9.87
CA ARG A 119 2.09 -80.17 10.87
C ARG A 119 0.62 -80.41 11.21
N PRO A 120 0.17 -80.01 12.44
CA PRO A 120 -1.21 -80.07 12.86
C PRO A 120 -2.06 -79.08 12.03
N ALA A 121 -3.36 -79.20 12.14
CA ALA A 121 -4.32 -78.29 11.55
C ALA A 121 -4.06 -76.84 11.95
N LEU A 122 -4.04 -75.90 11.00
CA LEU A 122 -3.70 -74.49 11.17
C LEU A 122 -4.70 -73.71 12.05
N SER A 123 -5.95 -74.14 12.10
CA SER A 123 -6.97 -73.50 12.90
C SER A 123 -7.98 -74.52 13.42
N GLY A 124 -8.43 -74.33 14.70
CA GLY A 124 -9.54 -75.08 15.27
C GLY A 124 -10.92 -74.55 14.91
N VAL A 125 -11.03 -73.41 14.26
CA VAL A 125 -12.31 -72.78 13.88
C VAL A 125 -12.68 -73.28 12.50
N ARG A 126 -13.89 -73.90 12.40
CA ARG A 126 -14.40 -74.48 11.17
C ARG A 126 -15.70 -73.77 10.78
N PRO A 127 -15.90 -73.44 9.50
CA PRO A 127 -17.18 -72.96 9.04
C PRO A 127 -18.23 -74.04 9.17
N ALA A 128 -19.41 -73.61 9.63
CA ALA A 128 -20.51 -74.54 9.88
C ALA A 128 -21.29 -74.89 8.57
N ARG A 129 -21.03 -74.22 7.45
CA ARG A 129 -21.76 -74.44 6.18
C ARG A 129 -20.84 -74.65 4.99
N PRO A 130 -21.16 -75.56 4.07
CA PRO A 130 -20.41 -75.77 2.84
C PRO A 130 -20.49 -74.53 1.94
N GLY A 131 -19.43 -74.26 1.15
CA GLY A 131 -19.35 -73.21 0.15
C GLY A 131 -19.04 -71.80 0.73
N THR A 132 -18.89 -71.64 2.06
CA THR A 132 -18.58 -70.35 2.67
C THR A 132 -17.05 -70.09 2.55
N VAL A 133 -16.72 -68.98 1.90
CA VAL A 133 -15.39 -68.41 1.96
C VAL A 133 -15.33 -67.51 3.17
N ARG A 134 -14.42 -67.73 4.11
CA ARG A 134 -14.21 -66.88 5.27
C ARG A 134 -12.80 -66.41 5.32
N ASP A 135 -12.61 -65.12 5.25
CA ASP A 135 -11.31 -64.50 5.49
C ASP A 135 -10.98 -64.68 6.98
N THR A 136 -9.93 -65.42 7.25
CA THR A 136 -9.74 -65.93 8.58
C THR A 136 -8.82 -65.08 9.44
N TRP A 137 -7.68 -64.72 8.95
CA TRP A 137 -6.77 -63.84 9.72
C TRP A 137 -5.52 -63.41 8.98
N ASN A 138 -4.84 -62.34 9.46
CA ASN A 138 -3.46 -62.09 9.18
C ASN A 138 -2.61 -62.75 10.28
N GLY A 139 -1.82 -63.74 9.93
CA GLY A 139 -1.00 -64.50 10.90
C GLY A 139 0.31 -64.98 10.32
N ARG A 140 1.05 -65.71 11.14
CA ARG A 140 2.29 -66.40 10.76
C ARG A 140 2.10 -67.89 10.96
N PRO A 141 1.21 -68.57 10.26
CA PRO A 141 0.84 -69.98 10.51
C PRO A 141 1.99 -70.93 10.17
N VAL A 142 2.88 -70.52 9.27
CA VAL A 142 4.07 -71.29 8.91
C VAL A 142 5.26 -70.46 9.37
N ARG A 143 5.85 -70.65 10.48
CA ARG A 143 7.04 -69.99 11.09
C ARG A 143 7.91 -69.15 10.11
N GLU A 144 7.31 -68.42 9.24
CA GLU A 144 7.95 -67.50 8.35
C GLU A 144 8.00 -66.09 9.00
N GLU A 145 9.03 -65.35 8.67
CA GLU A 145 9.26 -63.98 9.23
C GLU A 145 8.19 -62.99 8.70
N HIS A 146 7.37 -63.37 7.71
CA HIS A 146 6.44 -62.48 7.04
C HIS A 146 4.98 -62.77 7.36
N ARG A 147 4.15 -61.75 7.32
CA ARG A 147 2.70 -61.87 7.48
C ARG A 147 2.12 -62.60 6.28
N GLN A 148 1.18 -63.49 6.56
CA GLN A 148 0.44 -64.24 5.58
C GLN A 148 -1.07 -63.94 5.68
N ARG A 149 -1.76 -63.85 4.55
CA ARG A 149 -3.21 -63.76 4.47
C ARG A 149 -3.72 -65.15 4.27
N VAL A 150 -4.55 -65.67 5.17
CA VAL A 150 -5.13 -67.01 5.09
C VAL A 150 -6.62 -66.96 4.76
N VAL A 151 -6.99 -67.69 3.75
CA VAL A 151 -8.38 -67.86 3.29
C VAL A 151 -8.84 -69.28 3.59
N GLN A 152 -10.06 -69.43 4.06
CA GLN A 152 -10.66 -70.70 4.43
C GLN A 152 -11.91 -70.99 3.57
N VAL A 153 -11.97 -72.18 2.95
CA VAL A 153 -13.14 -72.65 2.17
C VAL A 153 -13.55 -74.00 2.70
N THR A 154 -14.84 -74.22 2.96
CA THR A 154 -15.38 -75.52 3.39
C THR A 154 -16.24 -76.10 2.29
N THR A 155 -16.06 -77.39 2.04
CA THR A 155 -16.82 -78.17 1.06
C THR A 155 -17.34 -79.47 1.69
N ALA A 156 -18.43 -80.01 1.16
CA ALA A 156 -18.91 -81.34 1.49
C ALA A 156 -18.25 -82.36 0.56
N THR A 157 -17.80 -83.46 1.15
CA THR A 157 -17.24 -84.64 0.43
C THR A 157 -18.07 -85.89 0.78
N GLY A 158 -17.87 -86.99 0.12
CA GLY A 158 -18.53 -88.26 0.42
C GLY A 158 -18.20 -88.79 1.83
N SER A 159 -17.10 -88.34 2.46
CA SER A 159 -16.64 -88.70 3.81
C SER A 159 -16.98 -87.64 4.91
N GLY A 160 -17.72 -86.55 4.55
CA GLY A 160 -18.08 -85.50 5.48
C GLY A 160 -17.58 -84.11 5.04
N LEU A 161 -17.66 -83.11 6.00
CA LEU A 161 -17.17 -81.76 5.73
C LEU A 161 -15.68 -81.66 5.77
N VAL A 162 -15.09 -81.02 4.76
CA VAL A 162 -13.66 -80.78 4.64
C VAL A 162 -13.40 -79.30 4.51
N THR A 163 -12.38 -78.79 5.20
CA THR A 163 -11.98 -77.37 5.20
C THR A 163 -10.62 -77.21 4.51
N VAL A 164 -10.53 -76.37 3.54
CA VAL A 164 -9.32 -76.01 2.82
C VAL A 164 -8.82 -74.66 3.31
N TYR A 165 -7.59 -74.61 3.77
CA TYR A 165 -6.85 -73.39 4.09
C TYR A 165 -5.86 -73.10 3.00
N ALA A 166 -5.89 -71.87 2.46
CA ALA A 166 -4.93 -71.35 1.50
C ALA A 166 -4.29 -70.10 2.05
N GLY A 167 -3.00 -70.00 2.05
CA GLY A 167 -2.29 -68.83 2.53
C GLY A 167 -1.35 -68.25 1.48
N THR A 168 -1.31 -66.91 1.43
CA THR A 168 -0.42 -66.13 0.58
C THR A 168 0.45 -65.19 1.40
N SER A 169 1.72 -65.04 0.99
CA SER A 169 2.64 -64.11 1.65
C SER A 169 2.35 -62.66 1.24
N LEU A 170 2.33 -61.77 2.23
CA LEU A 170 2.23 -60.34 2.04
C LEU A 170 3.59 -59.65 1.81
N ARG A 171 4.69 -60.46 1.73
CA ARG A 171 6.07 -59.96 1.57
C ARG A 171 6.24 -59.01 0.40
N GLN A 172 5.65 -59.34 -0.74
CA GLN A 172 5.74 -58.52 -1.95
C GLN A 172 4.95 -57.20 -1.75
N ALA A 173 3.78 -57.26 -1.09
CA ALA A 173 2.97 -56.07 -0.80
C ALA A 173 3.69 -55.15 0.22
N ASP A 174 4.26 -55.74 1.27
CA ASP A 174 5.03 -55.00 2.31
C ASP A 174 6.30 -54.38 1.70
N ALA A 175 7.09 -55.13 0.92
CA ALA A 175 8.30 -54.65 0.26
C ALA A 175 8.00 -53.52 -0.77
N ALA A 176 6.92 -53.65 -1.54
CA ALA A 176 6.47 -52.57 -2.45
C ALA A 176 6.06 -51.32 -1.68
N GLY A 177 5.33 -51.50 -0.56
CA GLY A 177 4.96 -50.39 0.34
C GLY A 177 6.16 -49.68 0.93
N ASP A 178 7.16 -50.43 1.39
CA ASP A 178 8.39 -49.87 1.96
C ASP A 178 9.20 -49.06 0.93
N MET A 179 9.34 -49.63 -0.29
CA MET A 179 10.04 -48.93 -1.37
C MET A 179 9.35 -47.63 -1.78
N ILE A 180 8.02 -47.64 -1.90
CA ILE A 180 7.24 -46.43 -2.23
C ILE A 180 7.35 -45.41 -1.09
N THR A 181 7.25 -45.85 0.15
CA THR A 181 7.39 -45.00 1.33
C THR A 181 8.77 -44.33 1.39
N ALA A 182 9.84 -45.10 1.15
CA ALA A 182 11.20 -44.59 1.07
C ALA A 182 11.38 -43.57 -0.05
N ALA A 183 10.84 -43.85 -1.23
CA ALA A 183 10.89 -42.92 -2.37
C ALA A 183 10.16 -41.60 -2.06
N LEU A 184 8.96 -41.68 -1.48
CA LEU A 184 8.19 -40.50 -1.11
C LEU A 184 8.84 -39.72 0.04
N ALA A 185 9.46 -40.40 0.98
CA ALA A 185 10.18 -39.77 2.10
C ALA A 185 11.38 -38.89 1.63
N VAL A 186 11.94 -39.19 0.46
CA VAL A 186 13.00 -38.39 -0.16
C VAL A 186 12.41 -37.34 -1.12
N MET A 187 11.48 -37.76 -1.98
CA MET A 187 10.96 -36.90 -3.05
C MET A 187 10.09 -35.75 -2.52
N VAL A 188 9.25 -36.00 -1.50
CA VAL A 188 8.36 -34.95 -0.95
C VAL A 188 9.15 -33.80 -0.31
N PRO A 189 10.12 -34.05 0.61
CA PRO A 189 10.94 -32.97 1.16
C PRO A 189 11.73 -32.22 0.09
N LEU A 190 12.28 -32.92 -0.91
CA LEU A 190 13.02 -32.29 -2.01
C LEU A 190 12.13 -31.33 -2.81
N LEU A 191 10.89 -31.74 -3.12
CA LEU A 191 9.95 -30.90 -3.84
C LEU A 191 9.50 -29.68 -3.00
N VAL A 192 9.23 -29.88 -1.70
CA VAL A 192 8.91 -28.79 -0.78
C VAL A 192 10.07 -27.80 -0.67
N LEU A 193 11.31 -28.29 -0.60
CA LEU A 193 12.52 -27.45 -0.58
C LEU A 193 12.65 -26.65 -1.90
N THR A 194 12.42 -27.29 -3.04
CA THR A 194 12.45 -26.63 -4.34
C THR A 194 11.43 -25.50 -4.42
N VAL A 195 10.17 -25.76 -4.00
CA VAL A 195 9.12 -24.76 -3.96
C VAL A 195 9.50 -23.61 -3.00
N ALA A 196 10.05 -23.93 -1.84
CA ALA A 196 10.53 -22.93 -0.89
C ALA A 196 11.61 -22.03 -1.50
N LEU A 197 12.61 -22.62 -2.17
CA LEU A 197 13.71 -21.89 -2.81
C LEU A 197 13.22 -21.00 -3.94
N VAL A 198 12.39 -21.56 -4.84
CA VAL A 198 11.82 -20.79 -5.96
C VAL A 198 10.97 -19.62 -5.46
N THR A 199 10.04 -19.88 -4.52
CA THR A 199 9.18 -18.84 -3.95
C THR A 199 10.02 -17.77 -3.26
N TRP A 200 11.06 -18.16 -2.53
CA TRP A 200 11.98 -17.22 -1.88
C TRP A 200 12.70 -16.32 -2.86
N ARG A 201 13.19 -16.90 -3.97
CA ARG A 201 13.89 -16.10 -5.01
C ARG A 201 12.95 -15.20 -5.79
N VAL A 202 11.81 -15.73 -6.24
CA VAL A 202 10.82 -14.97 -7.03
C VAL A 202 10.25 -13.81 -6.22
N THR A 203 9.79 -14.07 -4.98
CA THR A 203 9.28 -13.02 -4.10
C THR A 203 10.36 -11.99 -3.77
N GLY A 204 11.59 -12.42 -3.55
CA GLY A 204 12.72 -11.52 -3.31
C GLY A 204 13.06 -10.64 -4.51
N TRP A 205 12.96 -11.17 -5.72
CA TRP A 205 13.17 -10.40 -6.96
C TRP A 205 12.03 -9.41 -7.21
N ALA A 206 10.78 -9.84 -7.04
CA ALA A 206 9.60 -9.01 -7.22
C ALA A 206 9.52 -7.83 -6.24
N LEU A 207 10.06 -7.98 -5.01
CA LEU A 207 10.05 -6.91 -3.99
C LEU A 207 11.29 -5.99 -4.03
N ARG A 208 12.31 -6.28 -4.84
CA ARG A 208 13.51 -5.41 -4.96
C ARG A 208 13.18 -3.97 -5.37
N PRO A 209 12.34 -3.71 -6.38
CA PRO A 209 12.01 -2.36 -6.77
C PRO A 209 11.29 -1.57 -5.66
N VAL A 210 10.41 -2.23 -4.90
CA VAL A 210 9.72 -1.60 -3.76
C VAL A 210 10.71 -1.17 -2.68
N GLU A 211 11.70 -2.00 -2.40
CA GLU A 211 12.75 -1.66 -1.43
C GLU A 211 13.65 -0.52 -1.93
N ALA A 212 13.93 -0.45 -3.24
CA ALA A 212 14.65 0.67 -3.84
C ALA A 212 13.86 1.99 -3.72
N ILE A 213 12.54 1.97 -4.01
CA ILE A 213 11.66 3.13 -3.83
C ILE A 213 11.66 3.56 -2.35
N ARG A 214 11.48 2.61 -1.42
CA ARG A 214 11.47 2.90 0.01
C ARG A 214 12.78 3.52 0.48
N ALA A 215 13.91 2.99 0.03
CA ALA A 215 15.23 3.50 0.40
C ALA A 215 15.44 4.93 -0.11
N GLU A 216 15.10 5.19 -1.38
CA GLU A 216 15.21 6.52 -1.98
C GLU A 216 14.32 7.54 -1.27
N VAL A 217 13.03 7.21 -1.03
CA VAL A 217 12.12 8.10 -0.31
C VAL A 217 12.60 8.40 1.12
N ALA A 218 13.23 7.42 1.79
CA ALA A 218 13.77 7.62 3.14
C ALA A 218 14.99 8.55 3.18
N GLU A 219 15.72 8.69 2.08
CA GLU A 219 16.86 9.58 1.96
C GLU A 219 16.48 10.99 1.50
N ILE A 220 15.31 11.15 0.84
CA ILE A 220 14.84 12.46 0.39
C ILE A 220 14.51 13.32 1.61
N SER A 221 15.14 14.49 1.68
CA SER A 221 14.89 15.53 2.67
C SER A 221 14.33 16.79 1.99
N GLU A 222 13.91 17.78 2.78
CA GLU A 222 13.44 19.08 2.25
C GLU A 222 14.46 19.79 1.35
N ARG A 223 15.76 19.47 1.47
CA ARG A 223 16.83 20.07 0.65
C ARG A 223 17.03 19.35 -0.67
N ASP A 224 16.58 18.09 -0.76
CA ASP A 224 16.86 17.19 -1.88
C ASP A 224 15.58 16.76 -2.62
N LEU A 225 14.53 17.58 -2.58
CA LEU A 225 13.25 17.32 -3.23
C LEU A 225 13.35 17.16 -4.75
N HIS A 226 14.50 17.52 -5.38
CA HIS A 226 14.77 17.30 -6.80
C HIS A 226 15.07 15.84 -7.15
N ARG A 227 15.40 15.00 -6.16
CA ARG A 227 15.63 13.56 -6.37
C ARG A 227 14.31 12.85 -6.72
N ARG A 228 14.44 11.78 -7.51
CA ARG A 228 13.28 10.98 -7.93
C ARG A 228 13.54 9.51 -7.64
N VAL A 229 12.48 8.79 -7.28
CA VAL A 229 12.56 7.35 -7.12
C VAL A 229 12.71 6.67 -8.48
N PRO A 230 13.48 5.57 -8.56
CA PRO A 230 13.65 4.85 -9.81
C PRO A 230 12.32 4.21 -10.25
N VAL A 231 11.93 4.45 -11.50
CA VAL A 231 10.76 3.83 -12.12
C VAL A 231 11.20 2.52 -12.78
N PRO A 232 10.68 1.36 -12.35
CA PRO A 232 10.99 0.10 -13.00
C PRO A 232 10.52 0.08 -14.46
N PRO A 233 11.21 -0.65 -15.37
CA PRO A 233 10.80 -0.76 -16.77
C PRO A 233 9.53 -1.61 -16.96
N SER A 234 9.05 -2.26 -15.91
CA SER A 234 7.78 -3.00 -15.89
C SER A 234 6.59 -2.05 -15.97
N GLN A 235 5.46 -2.53 -16.53
CA GLN A 235 4.19 -1.78 -16.54
C GLN A 235 3.23 -2.25 -15.43
N ASP A 236 3.79 -2.74 -14.34
CA ASP A 236 3.06 -3.31 -13.20
C ASP A 236 2.63 -2.24 -12.16
N GLU A 237 2.06 -2.71 -11.05
CA GLU A 237 1.62 -1.88 -9.93
C GLU A 237 2.76 -1.11 -9.29
N VAL A 238 3.98 -1.67 -9.31
CA VAL A 238 5.16 -1.05 -8.70
C VAL A 238 5.65 0.13 -9.55
N ALA A 239 5.62 0.00 -10.88
CA ALA A 239 5.94 1.11 -11.78
C ALA A 239 4.92 2.26 -11.62
N ARG A 240 3.61 1.95 -11.53
CA ARG A 240 2.57 2.96 -11.27
C ARG A 240 2.76 3.65 -9.93
N LEU A 241 3.14 2.92 -8.89
CA LEU A 241 3.46 3.49 -7.58
C LEU A 241 4.65 4.48 -7.68
N ALA A 242 5.72 4.09 -8.37
CA ALA A 242 6.89 4.96 -8.55
C ALA A 242 6.53 6.28 -9.27
N VAL A 243 5.71 6.20 -10.33
CA VAL A 243 5.22 7.39 -11.04
C VAL A 243 4.38 8.29 -10.12
N THR A 244 3.48 7.71 -9.33
CA THR A 244 2.65 8.48 -8.38
C THR A 244 3.49 9.16 -7.30
N VAL A 245 4.50 8.47 -6.77
CA VAL A 245 5.45 9.04 -5.80
C VAL A 245 6.22 10.21 -6.43
N ASN A 246 6.74 10.04 -7.66
CA ASN A 246 7.44 11.12 -8.36
C ASN A 246 6.53 12.34 -8.62
N ALA A 247 5.29 12.12 -9.04
CA ALA A 247 4.32 13.21 -9.21
C ALA A 247 4.02 13.96 -7.88
N THR A 248 4.05 13.25 -6.75
CA THR A 248 3.92 13.88 -5.43
C THR A 248 5.17 14.69 -5.07
N LEU A 249 6.36 14.16 -5.37
CA LEU A 249 7.63 14.88 -5.18
C LEU A 249 7.70 16.15 -6.05
N ASP A 250 7.22 16.09 -7.30
CA ASP A 250 7.14 17.28 -8.19
C ASP A 250 6.27 18.39 -7.55
N ARG A 251 5.13 18.01 -6.98
CA ARG A 251 4.25 18.97 -6.30
C ARG A 251 4.90 19.57 -5.04
N LEU A 252 5.58 18.75 -4.25
CA LEU A 252 6.30 19.20 -3.05
C LEU A 252 7.46 20.13 -3.41
N GLU A 253 8.24 19.80 -4.43
CA GLU A 253 9.34 20.64 -4.92
C GLU A 253 8.83 22.00 -5.40
N ALA A 254 7.79 22.01 -6.25
CA ALA A 254 7.16 23.23 -6.72
C ALA A 254 6.59 24.09 -5.56
N ALA A 255 6.01 23.48 -4.54
CA ALA A 255 5.54 24.18 -3.35
C ALA A 255 6.71 24.77 -2.55
N GLY A 256 7.78 24.00 -2.35
CA GLY A 256 8.99 24.46 -1.66
C GLY A 256 9.71 25.60 -2.39
N ILE A 257 9.74 25.60 -3.74
CA ILE A 257 10.28 26.70 -4.55
C ILE A 257 9.44 27.97 -4.34
N ARG A 258 8.09 27.84 -4.47
CA ARG A 258 7.19 28.99 -4.27
C ARG A 258 7.29 29.57 -2.86
N GLN A 259 7.42 28.75 -1.84
CA GLN A 259 7.58 29.21 -0.45
C GLN A 259 8.89 29.95 -0.25
N ARG A 260 10.00 29.46 -0.79
CA ARG A 260 11.32 30.14 -0.70
C ARG A 260 11.30 31.47 -1.44
N GLN A 261 10.70 31.53 -2.62
CA GLN A 261 10.54 32.75 -3.38
C GLN A 261 9.71 33.77 -2.58
N PHE A 262 8.57 33.37 -2.04
CA PHE A 262 7.73 34.22 -1.18
C PHE A 262 8.49 34.80 0.02
N ILE A 263 9.28 33.98 0.72
CA ILE A 263 10.08 34.46 1.86
C ILE A 263 11.16 35.46 1.42
N ALA A 264 11.82 35.20 0.29
CA ALA A 264 12.83 36.09 -0.26
C ALA A 264 12.21 37.45 -0.64
N ASP A 265 11.12 37.44 -1.40
CA ASP A 265 10.44 38.65 -1.87
C ASP A 265 9.85 39.46 -0.71
N ALA A 266 9.19 38.78 0.25
CA ALA A 266 8.70 39.43 1.48
C ALA A 266 9.82 40.09 2.27
N SER A 267 10.99 39.45 2.36
CA SER A 267 12.15 40.00 3.05
C SER A 267 12.71 41.25 2.36
N HIS A 268 12.70 41.27 1.02
CA HIS A 268 13.14 42.42 0.24
C HIS A 268 12.16 43.59 0.40
N GLU A 269 10.85 43.35 0.27
CA GLU A 269 9.82 44.38 0.36
C GLU A 269 9.64 44.96 1.79
N LEU A 270 9.96 44.21 2.82
CA LEU A 270 9.99 44.71 4.20
C LEU A 270 11.26 45.53 4.49
N ARG A 271 12.42 45.14 3.91
CA ARG A 271 13.69 45.83 4.21
C ARG A 271 13.71 47.26 3.70
N SER A 272 13.12 47.53 2.53
CA SER A 272 13.11 48.87 1.92
C SER A 272 12.45 49.93 2.81
N PRO A 273 11.16 49.79 3.18
CA PRO A 273 10.50 50.79 4.04
C PRO A 273 11.11 50.89 5.45
N ILE A 274 11.60 49.78 6.01
CA ILE A 274 12.31 49.80 7.31
C ILE A 274 13.58 50.63 7.18
N THR A 275 14.32 50.56 6.08
CA THR A 275 15.54 51.35 5.85
C THR A 275 15.18 52.83 5.72
N VAL A 276 14.13 53.19 4.97
CA VAL A 276 13.65 54.59 4.80
C VAL A 276 13.24 55.15 6.15
N LEU A 277 12.39 54.43 6.88
CA LEU A 277 11.93 54.83 8.22
C LEU A 277 13.12 55.06 9.18
N ARG A 278 14.09 54.16 9.18
CA ARG A 278 15.30 54.27 9.98
C ARG A 278 16.09 55.52 9.59
N THR A 279 16.27 55.78 8.30
CA THR A 279 16.99 56.96 7.81
C THR A 279 16.29 58.25 8.21
N GLN A 280 14.95 58.32 8.08
CA GLN A 280 14.15 59.47 8.52
C GLN A 280 14.34 59.73 10.02
N LEU A 281 14.32 58.70 10.87
CA LEU A 281 14.54 58.81 12.31
C LEU A 281 15.97 59.20 12.66
N GLU A 282 17.00 58.69 11.95
CA GLU A 282 18.41 59.08 12.10
C GLU A 282 18.63 60.56 11.72
N VAL A 283 17.99 61.02 10.63
CA VAL A 283 18.05 62.45 10.22
C VAL A 283 17.33 63.32 11.25
N ALA A 284 16.16 62.95 11.74
CA ALA A 284 15.45 63.70 12.79
C ALA A 284 16.26 63.81 14.09
N GLN A 285 17.02 62.75 14.41
CA GLN A 285 17.90 62.75 15.58
C GLN A 285 19.15 63.62 15.41
N ALA A 286 19.73 63.59 14.21
CA ALA A 286 20.98 64.32 13.91
C ALA A 286 20.72 65.84 13.70
N HIS A 287 19.58 66.23 13.19
CA HIS A 287 19.21 67.59 12.85
C HIS A 287 17.85 67.98 13.47
N PRO A 288 17.84 68.33 14.72
CA PRO A 288 16.59 68.70 15.45
C PRO A 288 16.08 70.08 15.04
N ASP A 289 15.61 70.24 13.80
CA ASP A 289 14.98 71.44 13.29
C ASP A 289 13.46 71.35 13.45
N PRO A 290 12.85 72.26 14.27
CA PRO A 290 11.40 72.25 14.46
C PRO A 290 10.57 72.37 13.16
N ALA A 291 11.13 73.02 12.14
CA ALA A 291 10.43 73.17 10.85
C ALA A 291 10.30 71.87 10.05
N LEU A 292 11.26 70.97 10.23
CA LEU A 292 11.30 69.67 9.53
C LEU A 292 10.58 68.53 10.30
N TRP A 293 10.35 68.75 11.61
CA TRP A 293 9.74 67.71 12.46
C TRP A 293 8.36 67.25 12.00
N GLY A 294 7.54 68.14 11.51
CA GLY A 294 6.19 67.84 11.04
C GLY A 294 6.23 66.91 9.84
N GLU A 295 7.06 67.18 8.85
CA GLU A 295 7.22 66.35 7.66
C GLU A 295 7.86 64.99 7.96
N LEU A 296 8.92 64.96 8.81
CA LEU A 296 9.58 63.71 9.20
C LEU A 296 8.67 62.79 10.00
N VAL A 297 7.88 63.33 10.93
CA VAL A 297 6.91 62.51 11.71
C VAL A 297 5.77 62.02 10.82
N SER A 298 5.24 62.86 9.94
CA SER A 298 4.20 62.44 8.98
C SER A 298 4.71 61.34 8.06
N GLY A 299 5.90 61.50 7.48
CA GLY A 299 6.50 60.47 6.60
C GLY A 299 6.79 59.15 7.36
N ALA A 300 7.29 59.23 8.57
CA ALA A 300 7.50 58.05 9.44
C ALA A 300 6.20 57.33 9.78
N LEU A 301 5.12 58.10 10.02
CA LEU A 301 3.80 57.51 10.27
C LEU A 301 3.24 56.82 9.02
N GLU A 302 3.35 57.46 7.85
CA GLU A 302 2.92 56.87 6.56
C GLU A 302 3.68 55.59 6.26
N ASP A 303 4.99 55.57 6.43
CA ASP A 303 5.80 54.37 6.25
C ASP A 303 5.45 53.26 7.24
N THR A 304 5.08 53.64 8.51
CA THR A 304 4.62 52.66 9.51
C THR A 304 3.27 52.03 9.13
N VAL A 305 2.31 52.84 8.65
CA VAL A 305 1.01 52.36 8.16
C VAL A 305 1.21 51.43 6.95
N ARG A 306 2.10 51.82 6.02
CA ARG A 306 2.43 50.98 4.85
C ARG A 306 3.03 49.65 5.25
N LEU A 307 3.90 49.60 6.27
CA LEU A 307 4.46 48.35 6.81
C LEU A 307 3.38 47.49 7.47
N GLN A 308 2.43 48.08 8.19
CA GLN A 308 1.30 47.35 8.77
C GLN A 308 0.42 46.71 7.69
N ASP A 309 0.12 47.46 6.62
CA ASP A 309 -0.64 46.96 5.50
C ASP A 309 0.08 45.80 4.79
N LEU A 310 1.39 45.92 4.54
CA LEU A 310 2.21 44.89 3.96
C LEU A 310 2.24 43.61 4.81
N ALA A 311 2.40 43.77 6.13
CA ALA A 311 2.39 42.65 7.07
C ALA A 311 1.02 41.93 7.09
N ALA A 312 -0.09 42.71 7.06
CA ALA A 312 -1.44 42.17 6.96
C ALA A 312 -1.66 41.37 5.63
N ASP A 313 -1.12 41.89 4.52
CA ASP A 313 -1.17 41.23 3.21
C ASP A 313 -0.39 39.92 3.21
N LEU A 314 0.81 39.91 3.78
CA LEU A 314 1.62 38.69 3.89
C LEU A 314 0.95 37.61 4.75
N LEU A 315 0.33 38.04 5.89
CA LEU A 315 -0.42 37.11 6.74
C LEU A 315 -1.67 36.55 6.03
N LEU A 316 -2.34 37.36 5.24
CA LEU A 316 -3.49 36.93 4.45
C LEU A 316 -3.08 35.91 3.37
N LEU A 317 -2.01 36.20 2.63
CA LEU A 317 -1.45 35.27 1.64
C LEU A 317 -1.05 33.92 2.28
N ALA A 318 -0.39 33.95 3.45
CA ALA A 318 -0.04 32.73 4.17
C ALA A 318 -1.27 31.90 4.57
N ARG A 319 -2.39 32.53 4.90
CA ARG A 319 -3.66 31.85 5.20
C ARG A 319 -4.33 31.29 3.94
N LEU A 320 -4.28 32.02 2.83
CA LEU A 320 -4.81 31.56 1.54
C LEU A 320 -4.03 30.35 1.00
N ASP A 321 -2.71 30.33 1.18
CA ASP A 321 -1.84 29.20 0.77
C ASP A 321 -2.09 27.92 1.58
N THR A 322 -2.59 28.00 2.84
CA THR A 322 -2.87 26.83 3.69
C THR A 322 -4.17 26.10 3.35
N ALA A 323 -4.90 26.54 2.31
CA ALA A 323 -6.17 25.95 1.88
C ALA A 323 -7.21 25.74 3.00
N GLU A 324 -7.15 26.54 4.07
CA GLU A 324 -8.27 26.58 5.01
C GLU A 324 -9.50 27.09 4.25
N PRO A 325 -10.63 26.34 4.26
CA PRO A 325 -11.83 26.77 3.56
C PRO A 325 -12.20 28.19 4.04
N ALA A 326 -12.37 29.11 3.12
CA ALA A 326 -12.89 30.42 3.46
C ALA A 326 -14.15 30.24 4.31
N PRO A 327 -14.36 31.06 5.37
CA PRO A 327 -15.61 31.04 6.13
C PRO A 327 -16.78 31.12 5.17
N ALA A 328 -17.57 30.09 5.05
CA ALA A 328 -18.56 29.91 4.00
C ALA A 328 -19.90 30.61 4.32
N ALA A 329 -19.90 31.69 5.08
CA ALA A 329 -21.10 32.45 5.39
C ALA A 329 -21.58 33.23 4.17
N PRO A 330 -22.90 33.28 3.91
CA PRO A 330 -23.48 34.17 2.92
C PRO A 330 -23.17 35.64 3.30
N THR A 331 -22.60 36.41 2.38
CA THR A 331 -22.23 37.81 2.58
C THR A 331 -22.82 38.66 1.46
N ASP A 332 -23.42 39.78 1.81
CA ASP A 332 -23.94 40.78 0.88
C ASP A 332 -22.79 41.53 0.18
N LEU A 333 -22.44 41.09 -1.04
CA LEU A 333 -21.40 41.70 -1.85
C LEU A 333 -21.79 43.14 -2.28
N THR A 334 -23.09 43.44 -2.43
CA THR A 334 -23.56 44.77 -2.75
C THR A 334 -23.25 45.75 -1.62
N ALA A 335 -23.47 45.35 -0.37
CA ALA A 335 -23.13 46.15 0.79
C ALA A 335 -21.61 46.38 0.90
N VAL A 336 -20.80 45.33 0.68
CA VAL A 336 -19.33 45.41 0.67
C VAL A 336 -18.82 46.37 -0.39
N ALA A 337 -19.33 46.22 -1.63
CA ALA A 337 -18.94 47.06 -2.78
C ALA A 337 -19.35 48.56 -2.54
N ARG A 338 -20.55 48.79 -1.99
CA ARG A 338 -21.03 50.11 -1.67
C ARG A 338 -20.16 50.79 -0.58
N GLU A 339 -19.78 50.06 0.43
CA GLU A 339 -18.88 50.56 1.50
C GLU A 339 -17.49 50.90 0.96
N ALA A 340 -16.97 50.03 0.05
CA ALA A 340 -15.66 50.24 -0.56
C ALA A 340 -15.63 51.44 -1.52
N ALA A 341 -16.76 51.76 -2.15
CA ALA A 341 -16.90 52.90 -3.09
C ALA A 341 -17.10 54.25 -2.40
N ARG A 342 -17.21 54.29 -1.05
CA ARG A 342 -17.28 55.57 -0.32
C ARG A 342 -16.00 56.35 -0.48
N PRO A 343 -16.09 57.70 -0.69
CA PRO A 343 -14.92 58.55 -0.81
C PRO A 343 -14.02 58.45 0.44
N ARG A 344 -12.72 58.27 0.20
CA ARG A 344 -11.66 58.20 1.23
C ARG A 344 -10.73 59.42 1.05
N GLY A 345 -10.08 59.84 2.12
CA GLY A 345 -9.21 61.03 2.10
C GLY A 345 -7.98 60.92 1.16
N GLY A 346 -7.67 59.72 0.65
CA GLY A 346 -6.56 59.46 -0.29
C GLY A 346 -7.00 59.17 -1.73
N ASP A 347 -8.32 59.16 -2.00
CA ASP A 347 -8.83 58.90 -3.35
C ASP A 347 -8.52 60.08 -4.29
N ARG A 348 -7.89 59.80 -5.41
CA ARG A 348 -7.58 60.82 -6.46
C ARG A 348 -8.82 61.20 -7.28
N PHE A 349 -9.69 60.21 -7.50
CA PHE A 349 -10.89 60.36 -8.34
C PHE A 349 -12.13 59.80 -7.63
N PRO A 350 -13.30 60.36 -7.82
CA PRO A 350 -14.54 59.80 -7.31
C PRO A 350 -14.84 58.45 -8.01
N VAL A 351 -15.35 57.48 -7.28
CA VAL A 351 -15.74 56.19 -7.81
C VAL A 351 -17.19 56.21 -8.31
N GLU A 352 -17.39 56.00 -9.59
CA GLU A 352 -18.73 55.85 -10.20
C GLU A 352 -19.24 54.45 -9.93
N ALA A 353 -20.18 54.25 -9.00
CA ALA A 353 -20.66 52.92 -8.62
C ALA A 353 -22.02 52.59 -9.21
N GLN A 354 -22.10 51.42 -9.93
CA GLN A 354 -23.34 50.84 -10.49
C GLN A 354 -23.51 49.44 -9.89
N LEU A 355 -24.30 49.29 -8.83
CA LEU A 355 -24.39 48.11 -8.03
C LEU A 355 -25.78 47.47 -8.11
N ALA A 356 -25.87 46.25 -8.60
CA ALA A 356 -27.07 45.42 -8.52
C ALA A 356 -27.42 45.17 -7.04
N PRO A 357 -28.70 45.31 -6.64
CA PRO A 357 -29.10 45.16 -5.23
C PRO A 357 -29.10 43.65 -4.82
N GLY A 358 -28.77 43.41 -3.55
CA GLY A 358 -28.98 42.08 -2.92
C GLY A 358 -28.13 40.94 -3.45
N VAL A 359 -26.98 41.23 -4.04
CA VAL A 359 -26.09 40.17 -4.57
C VAL A 359 -25.34 39.52 -3.40
N THR A 360 -25.62 38.24 -3.16
CA THR A 360 -25.02 37.46 -2.07
C THR A 360 -24.04 36.41 -2.62
N VAL A 361 -22.85 36.32 -2.02
CA VAL A 361 -21.83 35.33 -2.33
C VAL A 361 -21.37 34.64 -1.04
N ARG A 362 -20.81 33.43 -1.14
CA ARG A 362 -20.24 32.76 0.02
C ARG A 362 -18.81 33.25 0.26
N GLY A 363 -18.56 33.81 1.45
CA GLY A 363 -17.23 34.28 1.80
C GLY A 363 -17.22 35.15 3.02
N SER A 364 -16.02 35.45 3.53
CA SER A 364 -15.83 36.39 4.63
C SER A 364 -15.96 37.84 4.15
N THR A 365 -16.71 38.69 4.88
CA THR A 365 -16.76 40.13 4.63
C THR A 365 -15.36 40.73 4.55
N LEU A 366 -14.43 40.29 5.38
CA LEU A 366 -13.04 40.75 5.38
C LEU A 366 -12.35 40.46 4.03
N TRP A 367 -12.47 39.22 3.50
CA TRP A 367 -11.86 38.82 2.21
C TRP A 367 -12.48 39.59 1.04
N LEU A 368 -13.80 39.66 1.01
CA LEU A 368 -14.50 40.40 -0.05
C LEU A 368 -14.18 41.89 -0.01
N SER A 369 -14.11 42.51 1.18
CA SER A 369 -13.66 43.90 1.32
C SER A 369 -12.23 44.09 0.81
N ARG A 370 -11.32 43.15 1.13
CA ARG A 370 -9.93 43.21 0.62
C ARG A 370 -9.85 43.06 -0.89
N LEU A 371 -10.63 42.12 -1.46
CA LEU A 371 -10.76 41.99 -2.93
C LEU A 371 -11.16 43.31 -3.55
N VAL A 372 -12.29 43.88 -3.15
CA VAL A 372 -12.81 45.12 -3.77
C VAL A 372 -11.83 46.28 -3.57
N ARG A 373 -11.24 46.45 -2.37
CA ARG A 373 -10.24 47.47 -2.11
C ARG A 373 -9.02 47.35 -2.99
N ASN A 374 -8.44 46.15 -3.13
CA ASN A 374 -7.24 45.94 -3.96
C ASN A 374 -7.50 46.32 -5.41
N LEU A 375 -8.70 46.04 -5.92
CA LEU A 375 -9.09 46.41 -7.29
C LEU A 375 -9.26 47.95 -7.41
N LEU A 376 -9.93 48.59 -6.42
CA LEU A 376 -10.15 50.04 -6.44
C LEU A 376 -8.82 50.80 -6.21
N ASP A 377 -7.97 50.38 -5.29
CA ASP A 377 -6.67 51.00 -5.05
C ASP A 377 -5.75 50.93 -6.26
N ASN A 378 -5.83 49.81 -7.03
CA ASN A 378 -5.15 49.71 -8.32
C ASN A 378 -5.71 50.70 -9.34
N ALA A 379 -7.02 50.76 -9.49
CA ALA A 379 -7.67 51.73 -10.42
C ALA A 379 -7.36 53.17 -10.04
N GLN A 380 -7.45 53.56 -8.77
CA GLN A 380 -7.13 54.90 -8.25
C GLN A 380 -5.66 55.29 -8.58
N ARG A 381 -4.73 54.35 -8.55
CA ARG A 381 -3.32 54.59 -8.82
C ARG A 381 -3.05 54.87 -10.31
N HIS A 382 -3.74 54.12 -11.17
CA HIS A 382 -3.45 54.11 -12.62
C HIS A 382 -4.42 54.93 -13.45
N ALA A 383 -5.56 55.36 -12.93
CA ALA A 383 -6.52 56.18 -13.62
C ALA A 383 -5.94 57.54 -14.05
N ALA A 384 -6.36 58.04 -15.19
CA ALA A 384 -6.12 59.40 -15.66
C ALA A 384 -7.15 60.40 -15.11
N GLY A 385 -8.41 60.00 -14.91
CA GLY A 385 -9.49 60.88 -14.46
C GLY A 385 -10.76 60.17 -14.00
N ARG A 386 -10.93 58.91 -14.30
CA ARG A 386 -12.17 58.15 -14.02
C ARG A 386 -11.92 56.78 -13.45
N VAL A 387 -12.66 56.44 -12.40
CA VAL A 387 -12.71 55.09 -11.83
C VAL A 387 -14.18 54.69 -11.72
N SER A 388 -14.50 53.50 -12.22
CA SER A 388 -15.85 52.92 -12.13
C SER A 388 -15.84 51.56 -11.44
N LEU A 389 -16.92 51.30 -10.66
CA LEU A 389 -17.17 50.03 -10.00
C LEU A 389 -18.54 49.54 -10.41
N SER A 390 -18.63 48.36 -11.05
CA SER A 390 -19.92 47.76 -11.36
C SER A 390 -20.07 46.40 -10.70
N LEU A 391 -21.29 46.07 -10.27
CA LEU A 391 -21.69 44.76 -9.81
C LEU A 391 -22.95 44.32 -10.50
N ARG A 392 -22.90 43.22 -11.22
CA ARG A 392 -24.05 42.65 -11.91
C ARG A 392 -24.14 41.12 -11.62
N VAL A 393 -25.29 40.56 -11.95
CA VAL A 393 -25.50 39.10 -11.88
C VAL A 393 -25.56 38.57 -13.29
N ASP A 394 -24.82 37.52 -13.52
CA ASP A 394 -24.96 36.67 -14.72
C ASP A 394 -25.83 35.47 -14.30
N GLU A 395 -27.13 35.57 -14.67
CA GLU A 395 -28.14 34.58 -14.28
C GLU A 395 -27.92 33.23 -15.02
N GLU A 396 -27.35 33.25 -16.25
CA GLU A 396 -27.09 32.03 -17.01
C GLU A 396 -26.00 31.19 -16.35
N ARG A 397 -24.98 31.83 -15.79
CA ARG A 397 -23.84 31.20 -15.16
C ARG A 397 -23.99 31.05 -13.65
N GLY A 398 -24.98 31.73 -13.05
CA GLY A 398 -25.19 31.73 -11.58
C GLY A 398 -24.06 32.44 -10.82
N VAL A 399 -23.42 33.46 -11.38
CA VAL A 399 -22.30 34.16 -10.80
C VAL A 399 -22.57 35.65 -10.63
N ALA A 400 -21.97 36.22 -9.58
CA ALA A 400 -21.83 37.66 -9.44
C ALA A 400 -20.58 38.11 -10.20
N VAL A 401 -20.70 39.16 -10.99
CA VAL A 401 -19.61 39.77 -11.75
C VAL A 401 -19.35 41.17 -11.20
N LEU A 402 -18.18 41.32 -10.55
CA LEU A 402 -17.68 42.59 -10.03
C LEU A 402 -16.63 43.12 -11.00
N GLU A 403 -16.81 44.32 -11.50
CA GLU A 403 -15.89 44.95 -12.46
C GLU A 403 -15.39 46.29 -11.88
N VAL A 404 -14.09 46.51 -11.96
CA VAL A 404 -13.45 47.79 -11.67
C VAL A 404 -12.71 48.23 -12.92
N SER A 405 -13.02 49.43 -13.42
CA SER A 405 -12.38 49.98 -14.62
C SER A 405 -11.78 51.33 -14.33
N ASP A 406 -10.67 51.62 -14.99
CA ASP A 406 -9.98 52.89 -15.01
C ASP A 406 -9.84 53.39 -16.49
N ASP A 407 -9.50 54.65 -16.64
CA ASP A 407 -9.18 55.28 -17.93
C ASP A 407 -7.67 55.55 -18.11
N GLY A 408 -6.84 54.74 -17.44
CA GLY A 408 -5.40 54.84 -17.50
C GLY A 408 -4.78 54.25 -18.78
N PRO A 409 -3.47 53.92 -18.74
CA PRO A 409 -2.77 53.37 -19.93
C PRO A 409 -3.20 51.95 -20.30
N GLY A 410 -3.98 51.28 -19.44
CA GLY A 410 -4.33 49.88 -19.63
C GLY A 410 -3.20 48.90 -19.31
N ILE A 411 -3.44 47.61 -19.62
CA ILE A 411 -2.48 46.54 -19.41
C ILE A 411 -2.31 45.76 -20.71
N ALA A 412 -1.07 45.74 -21.23
CA ALA A 412 -0.73 45.04 -22.44
C ALA A 412 -1.12 43.53 -22.35
N GLU A 413 -1.56 42.91 -23.43
CA GLU A 413 -2.03 41.54 -23.46
C GLU A 413 -0.96 40.55 -22.93
N ALA A 414 0.30 40.78 -23.25
CA ALA A 414 1.42 39.96 -22.78
C ALA A 414 1.64 40.02 -21.23
N ASP A 415 1.16 41.08 -20.57
CA ASP A 415 1.32 41.29 -19.14
C ASP A 415 0.08 40.98 -18.31
N ARG A 416 -1.07 40.66 -18.94
CA ARG A 416 -2.35 40.41 -18.25
C ARG A 416 -2.31 39.26 -17.26
N GLU A 417 -1.54 38.23 -17.49
CA GLU A 417 -1.32 37.15 -16.50
C GLU A 417 -0.25 37.54 -15.48
N ARG A 418 0.80 38.23 -15.89
CA ARG A 418 1.94 38.60 -15.05
C ARG A 418 1.57 39.61 -13.96
N VAL A 419 0.60 40.50 -14.18
CA VAL A 419 0.15 41.49 -13.16
C VAL A 419 -0.45 40.83 -11.91
N PHE A 420 -0.81 39.55 -11.98
CA PHE A 420 -1.29 38.77 -10.86
C PHE A 420 -0.20 37.99 -10.13
N GLU A 421 1.05 37.99 -10.63
CA GLU A 421 2.18 37.40 -9.94
C GLU A 421 2.55 38.27 -8.71
N ARG A 422 2.90 37.63 -7.63
CA ARG A 422 3.25 38.29 -6.36
C ARG A 422 4.49 39.18 -6.58
N PHE A 423 4.47 40.41 -6.06
CA PHE A 423 5.53 41.42 -6.16
C PHE A 423 5.85 41.88 -7.58
N THR A 424 5.02 41.56 -8.56
CA THR A 424 5.21 42.01 -9.94
C THR A 424 4.77 43.46 -10.11
N ARG A 425 5.64 44.25 -10.75
CA ARG A 425 5.41 45.65 -11.15
C ARG A 425 5.85 45.80 -12.61
N LEU A 426 5.00 46.38 -13.44
CA LEU A 426 5.33 46.69 -14.83
C LEU A 426 6.36 47.84 -14.87
N ASP A 427 7.30 47.79 -15.84
CA ASP A 427 8.49 48.66 -15.87
C ASP A 427 8.19 50.16 -15.90
N ASP A 428 7.09 50.59 -16.44
CA ASP A 428 6.66 52.00 -16.48
C ASP A 428 6.33 52.57 -15.08
N ALA A 429 6.09 51.74 -14.08
CA ALA A 429 5.78 52.15 -12.72
C ALA A 429 7.01 52.26 -11.80
N ARG A 430 8.21 51.86 -12.27
CA ARG A 430 9.45 51.93 -11.47
C ARG A 430 9.95 53.35 -11.25
N SER A 431 9.53 54.30 -12.08
CA SER A 431 10.08 55.69 -12.08
C SER A 431 9.30 56.68 -11.23
N ARG A 432 8.18 56.26 -10.57
CA ARG A 432 7.40 57.16 -9.68
C ARG A 432 7.38 56.62 -8.25
N ASP A 433 7.73 57.46 -7.29
CA ASP A 433 7.82 57.15 -5.86
C ASP A 433 6.51 56.71 -5.18
N GLU A 434 5.41 56.64 -5.93
CA GLU A 434 4.08 56.19 -5.44
C GLU A 434 3.95 54.67 -5.54
N GLY A 435 4.77 53.94 -4.78
CA GLY A 435 4.91 52.48 -4.93
C GLY A 435 3.90 51.66 -4.16
N GLY A 436 3.08 50.87 -4.87
CA GLY A 436 2.37 49.73 -4.28
C GLY A 436 3.28 48.54 -4.06
N SER A 437 2.92 47.65 -3.13
CA SER A 437 3.68 46.43 -2.76
C SER A 437 3.73 45.35 -3.88
N GLY A 438 2.98 45.51 -4.99
CA GLY A 438 2.85 44.45 -5.99
C GLY A 438 2.07 43.21 -5.50
N LEU A 439 1.45 43.27 -4.33
CA LEU A 439 0.68 42.16 -3.74
C LEU A 439 -0.83 42.30 -3.98
N GLY A 440 -1.37 43.49 -4.19
CA GLY A 440 -2.81 43.74 -4.21
C GLY A 440 -3.57 42.90 -5.23
N LEU A 441 -3.11 42.85 -6.49
CA LEU A 441 -3.77 42.07 -7.54
C LEU A 441 -3.58 40.55 -7.34
N ALA A 442 -2.43 40.12 -6.84
CA ALA A 442 -2.19 38.73 -6.47
C ALA A 442 -3.15 38.27 -5.37
N ILE A 443 -3.29 39.06 -4.30
CA ILE A 443 -4.24 38.82 -3.20
C ILE A 443 -5.68 38.78 -3.74
N ALA A 444 -6.07 39.73 -4.60
CA ALA A 444 -7.39 39.75 -5.18
C ALA A 444 -7.68 38.48 -6.00
N ARG A 445 -6.73 38.00 -6.77
CA ARG A 445 -6.84 36.75 -7.53
C ARG A 445 -6.92 35.52 -6.61
N ASP A 446 -6.07 35.44 -5.60
CA ASP A 446 -6.07 34.34 -4.63
C ASP A 446 -7.39 34.30 -3.84
N ILE A 447 -7.94 35.45 -3.43
CA ILE A 447 -9.27 35.54 -2.79
C ILE A 447 -10.36 35.06 -3.75
N ALA A 448 -10.41 35.58 -4.98
CA ALA A 448 -11.43 35.18 -5.95
C ALA A 448 -11.38 33.66 -6.22
N SER A 449 -10.19 33.10 -6.41
CA SER A 449 -9.96 31.66 -6.62
C SER A 449 -10.34 30.84 -5.39
N GLY A 450 -9.99 31.27 -4.19
CA GLY A 450 -10.33 30.64 -2.91
C GLY A 450 -11.85 30.60 -2.64
N LEU A 451 -12.60 31.52 -3.24
CA LEU A 451 -14.07 31.56 -3.20
C LEU A 451 -14.72 30.77 -4.37
N GLY A 452 -13.93 30.06 -5.16
CA GLY A 452 -14.41 29.29 -6.32
C GLY A 452 -14.73 30.13 -7.55
N GLY A 453 -14.24 31.37 -7.58
CA GLY A 453 -14.39 32.30 -8.69
C GLY A 453 -13.11 32.50 -9.52
N SER A 454 -13.04 33.61 -10.23
CA SER A 454 -11.86 34.00 -11.02
C SER A 454 -11.69 35.51 -11.08
N LEU A 455 -10.46 35.98 -11.36
CA LEU A 455 -10.14 37.37 -11.63
C LEU A 455 -9.35 37.47 -12.94
N SER A 456 -9.76 38.33 -13.84
CA SER A 456 -9.12 38.55 -15.14
C SER A 456 -9.00 40.03 -15.47
N VAL A 457 -8.10 40.35 -16.40
CA VAL A 457 -7.91 41.69 -16.98
C VAL A 457 -8.49 41.73 -18.37
N GLN A 458 -9.20 42.79 -18.69
CA GLN A 458 -9.74 43.09 -20.02
C GLN A 458 -9.50 44.58 -20.36
N ASP A 459 -9.70 44.98 -21.60
CA ASP A 459 -9.66 46.39 -21.96
C ASP A 459 -10.95 47.07 -21.52
N ALA A 460 -10.84 48.30 -20.99
CA ALA A 460 -12.00 49.10 -20.67
C ALA A 460 -12.60 49.69 -21.95
N PRO A 461 -13.95 49.84 -22.08
CA PRO A 461 -14.59 50.35 -23.29
C PRO A 461 -14.18 51.77 -23.70
N GLY A 462 -13.57 52.53 -22.83
CA GLY A 462 -13.09 53.91 -23.07
C GLY A 462 -11.56 54.07 -23.06
N GLY A 463 -10.81 52.95 -23.11
CA GLY A 463 -9.37 52.91 -22.82
C GLY A 463 -9.16 52.61 -21.35
N GLY A 464 -7.92 52.19 -20.99
CA GLY A 464 -7.58 51.80 -19.63
C GLY A 464 -7.76 50.31 -19.34
N ALA A 465 -7.64 49.91 -18.05
CA ALA A 465 -7.78 48.54 -17.63
C ALA A 465 -9.19 48.26 -17.04
N ARG A 466 -9.70 47.07 -17.27
CA ARG A 466 -10.91 46.53 -16.66
C ARG A 466 -10.57 45.20 -15.94
N LEU A 467 -10.65 45.22 -14.63
CA LEU A 467 -10.46 44.05 -13.75
C LEU A 467 -11.84 43.45 -13.49
N VAL A 468 -12.00 42.16 -13.86
CA VAL A 468 -13.28 41.45 -13.78
C VAL A 468 -13.14 40.27 -12.83
N ALA A 469 -13.80 40.34 -11.67
CA ALA A 469 -13.92 39.25 -10.71
C ALA A 469 -15.27 38.55 -10.88
N THR A 470 -15.26 37.23 -11.08
CA THR A 470 -16.47 36.41 -11.08
C THR A 470 -16.51 35.58 -9.82
N LEU A 471 -17.63 35.58 -9.09
CA LEU A 471 -17.80 34.85 -7.83
C LEU A 471 -19.09 34.03 -7.88
N PRO A 472 -19.09 32.76 -7.42
CA PRO A 472 -20.31 31.97 -7.33
C PRO A 472 -21.36 32.67 -6.46
N ARG A 473 -22.56 32.84 -7.00
CA ARG A 473 -23.68 33.45 -6.26
C ARG A 473 -24.27 32.42 -5.29
N THR A 474 -24.68 32.88 -4.13
CA THR A 474 -25.55 32.10 -3.25
C THR A 474 -27.00 32.43 -3.61
N ALA A 475 -27.78 31.40 -3.86
CA ALA A 475 -29.21 31.56 -4.17
C ALA A 475 -29.96 32.15 -2.98
#